data_648bcf3136b63044d6907a42923cf796
#
_entry.id   648bcf3136b63044d6907a42923cf796
#
_cell.length_a   1.000
_cell.length_b   1.000
_cell.length_c   1.000
_cell.angle_alpha   90.00
_cell.angle_beta   90.00
_cell.angle_gamma   90.00
#
_symmetry.space_group_name_H-M   'P 1'
#
loop_
_entity.id
_entity.type
_entity.pdbx_description
1 polymer ?
#
loop_
_entity_poly.entity_id
_entity_poly.type
_entity_poly.pdbx_seq_one_letter_code
_entity_poly.pdbx_strand_id
1 'polypeptide(L)' 'MPETSRTKVVSRLHREDWELARHGGGHDIYRHPQKGVVAVPRHRELSPGVARNIAKAAGWL' A
#
# COMPACT_ATOMS: atom_id res chain seq x y z
N MET A 1 -9.05 -2.19 -12.85
CA MET A 1 -7.89 -1.31 -12.61
C MET A 1 -7.60 -1.22 -11.13
N PRO A 2 -6.32 -1.18 -10.73
CA PRO A 2 -5.99 -0.97 -9.32
C PRO A 2 -6.44 0.40 -8.85
N GLU A 3 -6.83 0.47 -7.60
CA GLU A 3 -7.17 1.74 -6.97
C GLU A 3 -5.93 2.61 -6.85
N THR A 4 -6.02 3.87 -7.23
CA THR A 4 -4.90 4.82 -7.17
C THR A 4 -5.04 5.86 -6.06
N SER A 5 -6.21 5.96 -5.43
CA SER A 5 -6.38 6.86 -4.29
C SER A 5 -5.63 6.31 -3.07
N ARG A 6 -4.63 7.05 -2.59
CA ARG A 6 -3.86 6.61 -1.42
C ARG A 6 -4.74 6.35 -0.21
N THR A 7 -5.70 7.22 0.03
CA THR A 7 -6.60 7.07 1.18
C THR A 7 -7.36 5.75 1.11
N LYS A 8 -7.87 5.40 -0.06
CA LYS A 8 -8.61 4.15 -0.24
C LYS A 8 -7.70 2.94 -0.15
N VAL A 9 -6.51 3.04 -0.71
CA VAL A 9 -5.52 1.95 -0.65
C VAL A 9 -5.12 1.67 0.80
N VAL A 10 -4.79 2.71 1.55
CA VAL A 10 -4.39 2.57 2.95
C VAL A 10 -5.54 2.01 3.79
N SER A 11 -6.77 2.48 3.57
CA SER A 11 -7.94 1.94 4.27
C SER A 11 -8.09 0.46 4.04
N ARG A 12 -7.92 0.02 2.80
CA ARG A 12 -8.03 -1.41 2.48
C ARG A 12 -6.89 -2.21 3.10
N LEU A 13 -5.68 -1.66 3.09
CA LEU A 13 -4.55 -2.33 3.75
C LEU A 13 -4.86 -2.56 5.23
N HIS A 14 -5.37 -1.55 5.93
CA HIS A 14 -5.72 -1.69 7.35
C HIS A 14 -6.80 -2.74 7.56
N ARG A 15 -7.80 -2.79 6.69
CA ARG A 15 -8.86 -3.80 6.81
C ARG A 15 -8.34 -5.22 6.60
N GLU A 16 -7.23 -5.37 5.89
CA GLU A 16 -6.66 -6.67 5.56
C GLU A 16 -5.42 -6.99 6.38
N ASP A 17 -5.33 -6.41 7.57
CA ASP A 17 -4.31 -6.72 8.58
C ASP A 17 -2.90 -6.23 8.25
N TRP A 18 -2.78 -5.27 7.36
CA TRP A 18 -1.51 -4.60 7.15
C TRP A 18 -1.32 -3.56 8.22
N GLU A 19 -0.11 -3.46 8.75
CA GLU A 19 0.23 -2.49 9.78
C GLU A 19 1.32 -1.56 9.30
N LEU A 20 1.24 -0.30 9.74
CA LEU A 20 2.31 0.65 9.49
C LEU A 20 3.53 0.22 10.28
N ALA A 21 4.59 -0.18 9.59
CA ALA A 21 5.82 -0.64 10.23
C ALA A 21 6.76 0.51 10.55
N ARG A 22 6.88 1.47 9.63
CA ARG A 22 7.71 2.65 9.86
C ARG A 22 7.44 3.71 8.81
N HIS A 23 7.89 4.95 9.12
CA HIS A 23 7.88 6.04 8.16
C HIS A 23 9.24 6.07 7.47
N GLY A 24 9.24 6.00 6.13
CA GLY A 24 10.44 6.21 5.34
C GLY A 24 10.50 7.65 4.87
N GLY A 25 11.54 7.98 4.11
CA GLY A 25 11.66 9.30 3.51
C GLY A 25 10.71 9.44 2.32
N GLY A 26 9.56 10.07 2.53
CA GLY A 26 8.58 10.30 1.48
C GLY A 26 7.59 9.16 1.26
N HIS A 27 7.67 8.08 2.01
CA HIS A 27 6.71 6.97 1.91
C HIS A 27 6.60 6.24 3.24
N ASP A 28 5.51 5.52 3.41
CA ASP A 28 5.26 4.72 4.61
C ASP A 28 5.40 3.25 4.25
N ILE A 29 6.02 2.48 5.16
CA ILE A 29 6.21 1.04 4.98
C ILE A 29 5.13 0.32 5.75
N TYR A 30 4.34 -0.48 5.05
CA TYR A 30 3.32 -1.35 5.65
C TYR A 30 3.77 -2.79 5.60
N ARG A 31 3.40 -3.54 6.62
CA ARG A 31 3.83 -4.93 6.77
C ARG A 31 2.62 -5.83 7.03
N HIS A 32 2.68 -7.02 6.47
CA HIS A 32 1.70 -8.07 6.70
C HIS A 32 2.44 -9.34 7.12
N PRO A 33 1.96 -10.07 8.15
CA PRO A 33 2.68 -11.22 8.67
C PRO A 33 2.89 -12.35 7.65
N GLN A 34 2.06 -12.41 6.62
CA GLN A 34 2.14 -13.49 5.64
C GLN A 34 2.46 -13.01 4.23
N LYS A 35 2.34 -11.73 3.96
CA LYS A 35 2.48 -11.20 2.60
C LYS A 35 3.70 -10.32 2.39
N GLY A 36 4.41 -9.98 3.45
CA GLY A 36 5.62 -9.18 3.34
C GLY A 36 5.41 -7.71 3.60
N VAL A 37 6.08 -6.86 2.84
CA VAL A 37 6.03 -5.42 3.03
C VAL A 37 5.73 -4.70 1.73
N VAL A 38 5.11 -3.53 1.84
CA VAL A 38 4.90 -2.62 0.72
C VAL A 38 5.25 -1.21 1.13
N ALA A 39 5.74 -0.43 0.18
CA ALA A 39 6.01 1.00 0.38
C ALA A 39 4.87 1.78 -0.25
N VAL A 40 4.24 2.65 0.53
CA VAL A 40 3.13 3.48 0.05
C VAL A 40 3.60 4.94 0.07
N PRO A 41 3.81 5.55 -1.10
CA PRO A 41 4.20 6.95 -1.17
C PRO A 41 3.15 7.86 -0.55
N ARG A 42 3.59 9.01 -0.04
CA ARG A 42 2.68 9.97 0.61
C ARG A 42 2.04 10.93 -0.37
N HIS A 43 1.79 10.48 -1.59
CA HIS A 43 1.07 11.25 -2.58
C HIS A 43 -0.41 10.91 -2.51
N ARG A 44 -1.27 11.91 -2.61
CA ARG A 44 -2.72 11.69 -2.59
C ARG A 44 -3.13 10.70 -3.68
N GLU A 45 -2.54 10.83 -4.84
CA GLU A 45 -2.82 9.96 -5.97
C GLU A 45 -1.57 9.16 -6.30
N LEU A 46 -1.67 7.85 -6.22
CA LEU A 46 -0.56 6.95 -6.52
C LEU A 46 -0.44 6.79 -8.04
N SER A 47 0.79 6.68 -8.53
CA SER A 47 0.99 6.38 -9.94
C SER A 47 0.42 4.99 -10.23
N PRO A 48 -0.02 4.72 -11.48
CA PRO A 48 -0.56 3.40 -11.82
C PRO A 48 0.41 2.26 -11.54
N GLY A 49 1.70 2.46 -11.77
CA GLY A 49 2.71 1.44 -11.50
C GLY A 49 2.83 1.12 -10.02
N VAL A 50 2.84 2.15 -9.19
CA VAL A 50 2.91 1.98 -7.73
C VAL A 50 1.65 1.30 -7.21
N ALA A 51 0.48 1.77 -7.66
CA ALA A 51 -0.80 1.18 -7.25
C ALA A 51 -0.86 -0.29 -7.63
N ARG A 52 -0.37 -0.63 -8.82
CA ARG A 52 -0.35 -2.02 -9.28
C ARG A 52 0.59 -2.88 -8.43
N ASN A 53 1.75 -2.36 -8.08
CA ASN A 53 2.69 -3.10 -7.23
C ASN A 53 2.10 -3.39 -5.85
N ILE A 54 1.42 -2.40 -5.27
CA ILE A 54 0.76 -2.58 -3.99
C ILE A 54 -0.35 -3.62 -4.10
N ALA A 55 -1.19 -3.50 -5.12
CA ALA A 55 -2.29 -4.44 -5.35
C ALA A 55 -1.78 -5.86 -5.54
N LYS A 56 -0.68 -6.01 -6.26
CA LYS A 56 -0.07 -7.31 -6.50
C LYS A 56 0.45 -7.93 -5.20
N ALA A 57 1.17 -7.15 -4.42
CA ALA A 57 1.71 -7.60 -3.14
C ALA A 57 0.61 -7.95 -2.14
N ALA A 58 -0.48 -7.22 -2.17
CA ALA A 58 -1.60 -7.44 -1.26
C ALA A 58 -2.54 -8.55 -1.72
N GLY A 59 -2.34 -9.08 -2.91
CA GLY A 59 -3.19 -10.13 -3.43
C GLY A 59 -4.50 -9.63 -4.05
N TRP A 60 -4.54 -8.37 -4.45
CA TRP A 60 -5.75 -7.77 -5.05
C TRP A 60 -5.82 -7.96 -6.56
N LEU A 61 -4.77 -8.44 -7.16
CA LEU A 61 -4.73 -8.73 -8.60
C LEU A 61 -4.68 -10.23 -8.86
#